data_7255855cbac76d454afcea99140f5197
#
_entry.id   7255855cbac76d454afcea99140f5197
#
_cell.length_a   1.000
_cell.length_b   1.000
_cell.length_c   1.000
_cell.angle_alpha   90.00
_cell.angle_beta   90.00
_cell.angle_gamma   90.00
#
_symmetry.space_group_name_H-M   'P 1'
#
loop_
_entity.id
_entity.type
_entity.pdbx_description
1 polymer ?
#
loop_
_entity_poly.entity_id
_entity_poly.type
_entity_poly.pdbx_seq_one_letter_code
_entity_poly.pdbx_strand_id
1 'polypeptide(L)'
;MSRWFRDMARTTKTDPSDNPKIDAVVPAAALPGGEVELAGVNLGPLAMRQPVAMIGQLSASILLSRRKRLKIRVPDEAETGQLQILQNGAQSNSVKLLVAGMIATDVHIVSNPAVDNEGNIYATLSGQRGESTPVSVYRIASDGELRPFVTGITNATGLALDPEGFLYVSSRNDGTVFRVSPNGIHTQFAEGMGVATGLAFDSAQNLYVGDRSGTIFKIAPDRQIFVFATLEPSVAAYHLAFDREDTLYVSGPTTSSYDCVYAIDRDGNSRVFYRGLGRPQGLAVDIAGNLYVAASWHGRRGIVRITPAGEPSMAVAGSGLVGLAFAPGGDVILATNTAMYHLALGVEGMRSF
;
A
#
# COMPACT_ATOMS: atom_id res chain seq x y z
N MET A 1 21.02 28.08 -60.27
CA MET A 1 20.30 27.11 -59.45
C MET A 1 21.33 26.33 -58.71
N SER A 2 21.54 26.55 -57.67
CA SER A 2 21.50 27.04 -56.31
C SER A 2 22.13 25.98 -55.40
N ARG A 3 23.25 26.35 -54.82
CA ARG A 3 24.05 25.61 -53.81
C ARG A 3 23.34 25.37 -52.48
N TRP A 4 22.05 25.67 -52.40
CA TRP A 4 21.27 25.72 -51.14
C TRP A 4 20.56 24.41 -50.72
N PHE A 5 20.62 23.34 -51.53
CA PHE A 5 19.91 22.08 -51.23
C PHE A 5 20.77 20.91 -50.80
N ARG A 6 22.09 21.11 -50.55
CA ARG A 6 22.99 20.01 -50.13
C ARG A 6 23.35 19.97 -48.66
N ASP A 7 22.85 20.89 -47.81
CA ASP A 7 23.25 20.96 -46.41
C ASP A 7 22.17 20.47 -45.40
N MET A 8 21.09 19.85 -45.86
CA MET A 8 20.04 19.33 -44.96
C MET A 8 20.18 17.85 -44.55
N ALA A 9 21.27 17.19 -44.89
CA ALA A 9 21.55 15.82 -44.49
C ALA A 9 22.82 15.73 -43.60
N ARG A 10 23.03 16.72 -42.72
CA ARG A 10 23.91 16.47 -41.57
C ARG A 10 23.13 15.66 -40.56
N THR A 11 23.25 14.34 -40.64
CA THR A 11 23.11 13.47 -39.45
C THR A 11 24.07 14.03 -38.42
N THR A 12 23.56 14.80 -37.46
CA THR A 12 24.31 15.21 -36.29
C THR A 12 24.68 13.92 -35.58
N LYS A 13 25.94 13.47 -35.71
CA LYS A 13 26.51 12.46 -34.84
C LYS A 13 26.32 13.02 -33.43
N THR A 14 25.41 12.44 -32.65
CA THR A 14 25.28 12.74 -31.24
C THR A 14 26.63 12.41 -30.59
N ASP A 15 27.19 13.37 -29.88
CA ASP A 15 28.35 13.14 -29.05
C ASP A 15 27.97 12.03 -28.04
N PRO A 16 28.76 10.96 -27.87
CA PRO A 16 28.46 9.92 -26.85
C PRO A 16 28.28 10.49 -25.44
N SER A 17 28.83 11.66 -25.14
CA SER A 17 28.65 12.40 -23.91
C SER A 17 27.20 12.94 -23.72
N ASP A 18 26.39 13.01 -24.79
CA ASP A 18 25.01 13.50 -24.78
C ASP A 18 23.96 12.38 -24.61
N ASN A 19 24.40 11.12 -24.55
CA ASN A 19 23.46 10.01 -24.37
C ASN A 19 22.74 10.10 -22.99
N PRO A 20 21.43 9.85 -22.94
CA PRO A 20 20.70 9.80 -21.69
C PRO A 20 21.20 8.61 -20.86
N LYS A 21 21.27 8.79 -19.53
CA LYS A 21 21.61 7.74 -18.59
C LYS A 21 20.74 7.86 -17.35
N ILE A 22 20.15 6.74 -16.93
CA ILE A 22 19.38 6.62 -15.70
C ILE A 22 20.32 6.10 -14.60
N ASP A 23 20.50 6.87 -13.54
CA ASP A 23 21.28 6.47 -12.36
C ASP A 23 20.39 5.85 -11.29
N ALA A 24 19.14 6.34 -11.14
CA ALA A 24 18.16 5.83 -10.16
C ALA A 24 16.73 6.06 -10.61
N VAL A 25 15.82 5.19 -10.14
CA VAL A 25 14.35 5.32 -10.22
C VAL A 25 13.78 5.29 -8.81
N VAL A 26 12.97 6.28 -8.43
CA VAL A 26 12.44 6.42 -7.07
C VAL A 26 10.95 6.76 -7.10
N PRO A 27 10.09 5.89 -6.54
CA PRO A 27 10.40 4.50 -6.16
C PRO A 27 10.59 3.61 -7.38
N ALA A 28 11.23 2.45 -7.19
CA ALA A 28 11.43 1.46 -8.23
C ALA A 28 10.21 0.54 -8.43
N ALA A 29 9.11 0.84 -7.77
CA ALA A 29 7.84 0.12 -7.86
C ALA A 29 6.66 1.08 -7.89
N ALA A 30 5.62 0.73 -8.65
CA ALA A 30 4.43 1.58 -8.78
C ALA A 30 3.16 0.77 -9.09
N LEU A 31 2.00 1.35 -8.77
CA LEU A 31 0.75 0.97 -9.41
C LEU A 31 0.67 1.56 -10.82
N PRO A 32 -0.18 1.03 -11.71
CA PRO A 32 -0.68 1.75 -12.87
C PRO A 32 -1.15 3.16 -12.48
N GLY A 33 -0.83 4.17 -13.29
CA GLY A 33 -1.09 5.59 -12.97
C GLY A 33 -0.15 6.20 -11.91
N GLY A 34 0.72 5.42 -11.27
CA GLY A 34 1.69 5.88 -10.28
C GLY A 34 2.76 6.78 -10.87
N GLU A 35 3.33 7.67 -10.04
CA GLU A 35 4.33 8.65 -10.48
C GLU A 35 5.72 8.29 -9.94
N VAL A 36 6.65 8.00 -10.84
CA VAL A 36 8.04 7.69 -10.50
C VAL A 36 8.98 8.76 -11.01
N GLU A 37 10.07 8.94 -10.31
CA GLU A 37 11.09 9.93 -10.63
C GLU A 37 12.40 9.25 -11.01
N LEU A 38 12.97 9.65 -12.13
CA LEU A 38 14.27 9.22 -12.59
C LEU A 38 15.30 10.32 -12.29
N ALA A 39 16.39 9.91 -11.67
CA ALA A 39 17.60 10.73 -11.57
C ALA A 39 18.65 10.21 -12.53
N GLY A 40 19.43 11.11 -13.13
CA GLY A 40 20.44 10.72 -14.09
C GLY A 40 21.07 11.89 -14.84
N VAL A 41 21.62 11.64 -15.99
CA VAL A 41 22.20 12.66 -16.85
C VAL A 41 21.52 12.67 -18.21
N ASN A 42 21.44 13.85 -18.83
CA ASN A 42 20.85 14.08 -20.14
C ASN A 42 19.41 13.55 -20.29
N LEU A 43 18.61 13.65 -19.22
CA LEU A 43 17.21 13.20 -19.20
C LEU A 43 16.24 14.26 -19.72
N GLY A 44 16.69 15.52 -19.88
CA GLY A 44 15.87 16.64 -20.30
C GLY A 44 15.86 16.85 -21.84
N PRO A 45 15.07 17.82 -22.34
CA PRO A 45 15.02 18.12 -23.76
C PRO A 45 16.38 18.48 -24.33
N LEU A 46 16.69 17.97 -25.50
CA LEU A 46 17.85 18.33 -26.32
C LEU A 46 17.38 18.86 -27.66
N ALA A 47 17.93 20.01 -28.10
CA ALA A 47 17.58 20.63 -29.36
C ALA A 47 16.07 20.77 -29.59
N MET A 48 15.31 21.20 -28.56
CA MET A 48 13.85 21.37 -28.58
C MET A 48 13.04 20.06 -28.75
N ARG A 49 13.67 18.91 -28.74
CA ARG A 49 12.98 17.61 -28.74
C ARG A 49 12.82 17.07 -27.34
N GLN A 50 11.60 16.65 -27.01
CA GLN A 50 11.30 15.99 -25.73
C GLN A 50 11.83 14.56 -25.74
N PRO A 51 12.33 14.06 -24.61
CA PRO A 51 12.62 12.64 -24.46
C PRO A 51 11.32 11.82 -24.49
N VAL A 52 11.44 10.52 -24.75
CA VAL A 52 10.36 9.55 -24.62
C VAL A 52 10.77 8.54 -23.56
N ALA A 53 9.94 8.36 -22.55
CA ALA A 53 10.14 7.31 -21.54
C ALA A 53 9.35 6.07 -21.95
N MET A 54 10.02 4.92 -22.00
CA MET A 54 9.42 3.64 -22.38
C MET A 54 9.47 2.66 -21.22
N ILE A 55 8.33 2.02 -20.93
CA ILE A 55 8.24 0.88 -20.00
C ILE A 55 7.85 -0.32 -20.87
N GLY A 56 8.79 -1.23 -21.09
CA GLY A 56 8.62 -2.26 -22.12
C GLY A 56 8.34 -1.62 -23.49
N GLN A 57 7.16 -1.86 -24.05
CA GLN A 57 6.71 -1.30 -25.33
C GLN A 57 5.80 -0.07 -25.16
N LEU A 58 5.45 0.31 -23.94
CA LEU A 58 4.52 1.39 -23.66
C LEU A 58 5.24 2.72 -23.42
N SER A 59 4.74 3.80 -24.01
CA SER A 59 5.23 5.14 -23.74
C SER A 59 4.59 5.72 -22.48
N ALA A 60 5.42 6.14 -21.53
CA ALA A 60 4.98 6.78 -20.29
C ALA A 60 4.82 8.29 -20.47
N SER A 61 3.79 8.86 -19.86
CA SER A 61 3.57 10.32 -19.83
C SER A 61 4.63 11.02 -19.00
N ILE A 62 5.31 12.01 -19.59
CA ILE A 62 6.31 12.81 -18.90
C ILE A 62 5.63 14.00 -18.23
N LEU A 63 5.74 14.06 -16.90
CA LEU A 63 5.16 15.12 -16.06
C LEU A 63 6.14 16.26 -15.78
N LEU A 64 7.43 15.93 -15.71
CA LEU A 64 8.52 16.87 -15.53
C LEU A 64 9.73 16.38 -16.31
N SER A 65 10.37 17.29 -17.07
CA SER A 65 11.59 16.97 -17.79
C SER A 65 12.66 18.02 -17.54
N ARG A 66 13.78 17.60 -16.94
CA ARG A 66 14.97 18.41 -16.66
C ARG A 66 16.22 17.57 -16.96
N ARG A 67 17.35 18.22 -17.20
CA ARG A 67 18.59 17.55 -17.62
C ARG A 67 19.04 16.40 -16.69
N LYS A 68 18.79 16.51 -15.38
CA LYS A 68 19.20 15.51 -14.39
C LYS A 68 18.02 14.79 -13.73
N ARG A 69 16.78 15.13 -14.10
CA ARG A 69 15.56 14.65 -13.41
C ARG A 69 14.40 14.56 -14.38
N LEU A 70 13.78 13.40 -14.42
CA LEU A 70 12.58 13.14 -15.20
C LEU A 70 11.51 12.56 -14.27
N LYS A 71 10.29 13.08 -14.31
CA LYS A 71 9.15 12.50 -13.60
C LYS A 71 8.16 11.98 -14.65
N ILE A 72 7.77 10.74 -14.50
CA ILE A 72 6.83 10.07 -15.41
C ILE A 72 5.64 9.52 -14.65
N ARG A 73 4.53 9.33 -15.38
CA ARG A 73 3.37 8.54 -14.92
C ARG A 73 3.40 7.20 -15.64
N VAL A 74 3.30 6.13 -14.86
CA VAL A 74 3.22 4.75 -15.35
C VAL A 74 1.91 4.57 -16.12
N PRO A 75 1.92 4.05 -17.36
CA PRO A 75 0.69 3.76 -18.10
C PRO A 75 -0.21 2.77 -17.37
N ASP A 76 -1.52 2.85 -17.60
CA ASP A 76 -2.50 2.00 -16.93
C ASP A 76 -2.37 0.53 -17.34
N GLU A 77 -1.91 0.25 -18.54
CA GLU A 77 -1.69 -1.10 -19.08
C GLU A 77 -0.25 -1.60 -18.88
N ALA A 78 0.59 -0.84 -18.15
CA ALA A 78 1.99 -1.23 -17.96
C ALA A 78 2.12 -2.43 -17.03
N GLU A 79 3.03 -3.31 -17.38
CA GLU A 79 3.48 -4.43 -16.57
C GLU A 79 4.92 -4.21 -16.08
N THR A 80 5.34 -5.02 -15.11
CA THR A 80 6.75 -5.06 -14.66
C THR A 80 7.68 -5.23 -15.85
N GLY A 81 8.58 -4.27 -16.06
CA GLY A 81 9.43 -4.28 -17.25
C GLY A 81 10.63 -3.35 -17.17
N GLN A 82 11.30 -3.25 -18.30
CA GLN A 82 12.47 -2.38 -18.46
C GLN A 82 12.04 -0.95 -18.79
N LEU A 83 12.53 -0.01 -17.99
CA LEU A 83 12.35 1.41 -18.19
C LEU A 83 13.58 1.99 -18.90
N GLN A 84 13.36 2.72 -19.98
CA GLN A 84 14.40 3.34 -20.81
C GLN A 84 13.96 4.73 -21.26
N ILE A 85 14.95 5.58 -21.57
CA ILE A 85 14.72 6.90 -22.16
C ILE A 85 15.29 6.91 -23.58
N LEU A 86 14.46 7.31 -24.53
CA LEU A 86 14.82 7.53 -25.92
C LEU A 86 14.92 9.02 -26.17
N GLN A 87 16.04 9.48 -26.74
CA GLN A 87 16.26 10.89 -27.05
C GLN A 87 17.17 11.07 -28.22
N ASN A 88 16.71 11.81 -29.25
CA ASN A 88 17.48 12.13 -30.49
C ASN A 88 18.14 10.90 -31.15
N GLY A 89 17.47 9.74 -31.13
CA GLY A 89 18.01 8.49 -31.67
C GLY A 89 18.99 7.76 -30.77
N ALA A 90 19.30 8.31 -29.58
CA ALA A 90 20.06 7.63 -28.54
C ALA A 90 19.10 6.99 -27.52
N GLN A 91 19.58 5.92 -26.88
CA GLN A 91 18.85 5.17 -25.87
C GLN A 91 19.67 5.13 -24.57
N SER A 92 18.99 5.28 -23.41
CA SER A 92 19.63 5.12 -22.10
C SER A 92 19.94 3.66 -21.80
N ASN A 93 20.67 3.45 -20.70
CA ASN A 93 20.66 2.16 -20.02
C ASN A 93 19.23 1.78 -19.62
N SER A 94 19.02 0.49 -19.42
CA SER A 94 17.76 -0.11 -18.99
C SER A 94 17.74 -0.27 -17.47
N VAL A 95 16.62 0.07 -16.82
CA VAL A 95 16.42 -0.09 -15.38
C VAL A 95 15.07 -0.80 -15.15
N LYS A 96 15.03 -1.80 -14.27
CA LYS A 96 13.78 -2.50 -13.96
C LYS A 96 12.84 -1.60 -13.16
N LEU A 97 11.60 -1.51 -13.60
CA LEU A 97 10.48 -0.94 -12.85
C LEU A 97 9.48 -2.04 -12.53
N LEU A 98 9.17 -2.20 -11.25
CA LEU A 98 8.11 -3.11 -10.82
C LEU A 98 6.76 -2.40 -10.97
N VAL A 99 5.82 -3.03 -11.64
CA VAL A 99 4.45 -2.52 -11.80
C VAL A 99 3.48 -3.55 -11.24
N ALA A 100 2.59 -3.09 -10.36
CA ALA A 100 1.61 -3.96 -9.74
C ALA A 100 0.56 -4.42 -10.76
N GLY A 101 0.32 -5.72 -10.80
CA GLY A 101 -0.75 -6.33 -11.59
C GLY A 101 -2.08 -6.25 -10.84
N MET A 102 -3.16 -5.86 -11.54
CA MET A 102 -4.50 -5.83 -10.97
C MET A 102 -5.06 -7.24 -10.84
N ILE A 103 -5.62 -7.58 -9.67
CA ILE A 103 -6.19 -8.90 -9.36
C ILE A 103 -7.70 -8.87 -9.10
N ALA A 104 -8.27 -7.71 -8.76
CA ALA A 104 -9.71 -7.55 -8.61
C ALA A 104 -10.12 -6.08 -8.82
N THR A 105 -11.34 -5.86 -9.34
CA THR A 105 -11.99 -4.56 -9.51
C THR A 105 -13.36 -4.55 -8.87
N ASP A 106 -13.97 -3.37 -8.79
CA ASP A 106 -15.35 -3.16 -8.29
C ASP A 106 -15.54 -3.62 -6.83
N VAL A 107 -14.46 -3.59 -6.08
CA VAL A 107 -14.43 -3.83 -4.64
C VAL A 107 -14.35 -2.49 -3.90
N HIS A 108 -15.10 -2.36 -2.79
CA HIS A 108 -15.06 -1.16 -1.95
C HIS A 108 -14.33 -1.45 -0.65
N ILE A 109 -13.00 -1.49 -0.73
CA ILE A 109 -12.13 -1.83 0.38
C ILE A 109 -11.85 -0.58 1.21
N VAL A 110 -11.92 -0.72 2.53
CA VAL A 110 -11.76 0.40 3.47
C VAL A 110 -10.63 0.20 4.49
N SER A 111 -9.94 -0.95 4.42
CA SER A 111 -8.91 -1.35 5.38
C SER A 111 -7.85 -2.24 4.72
N ASN A 112 -6.90 -2.73 5.51
CA ASN A 112 -5.96 -3.74 5.05
C ASN A 112 -6.68 -5.01 4.60
N PRO A 113 -6.28 -5.64 3.49
CA PRO A 113 -6.60 -7.02 3.23
C PRO A 113 -5.89 -7.93 4.25
N ALA A 114 -6.37 -9.14 4.44
CA ALA A 114 -5.66 -10.19 5.15
C ALA A 114 -5.22 -11.27 4.16
N VAL A 115 -4.07 -11.90 4.42
CA VAL A 115 -3.54 -13.00 3.56
C VAL A 115 -3.19 -14.16 4.46
N ASP A 116 -3.69 -15.36 4.14
CA ASP A 116 -3.38 -16.56 4.88
C ASP A 116 -2.08 -17.23 4.41
N ASN A 117 -1.68 -18.31 5.07
CA ASN A 117 -0.45 -19.05 4.75
C ASN A 117 -0.50 -19.79 3.40
N GLU A 118 -1.70 -19.98 2.84
CA GLU A 118 -1.93 -20.61 1.53
C GLU A 118 -1.94 -19.54 0.40
N GLY A 119 -1.84 -18.25 0.77
CA GLY A 119 -1.89 -17.14 -0.17
C GLY A 119 -3.30 -16.70 -0.56
N ASN A 120 -4.35 -17.18 0.12
CA ASN A 120 -5.69 -16.66 -0.08
C ASN A 120 -5.79 -15.24 0.49
N ILE A 121 -6.42 -14.36 -0.25
CA ILE A 121 -6.57 -12.96 0.10
C ILE A 121 -8.01 -12.70 0.53
N TYR A 122 -8.18 -12.04 1.66
CA TYR A 122 -9.48 -11.65 2.20
C TYR A 122 -9.61 -10.13 2.18
N ALA A 123 -10.74 -9.63 1.68
CA ALA A 123 -11.01 -8.21 1.58
C ALA A 123 -12.44 -7.88 1.99
N THR A 124 -12.62 -6.86 2.81
CA THR A 124 -13.95 -6.39 3.22
C THR A 124 -14.61 -5.57 2.13
N LEU A 125 -15.93 -5.72 2.00
CA LEU A 125 -16.79 -4.79 1.29
C LEU A 125 -17.61 -4.00 2.32
N SER A 126 -17.47 -2.68 2.33
CA SER A 126 -18.16 -1.83 3.29
C SER A 126 -18.98 -0.76 2.57
N GLY A 127 -20.30 -0.80 2.77
CA GLY A 127 -21.23 0.24 2.32
C GLY A 127 -21.20 1.50 3.18
N GLN A 128 -22.15 2.39 3.01
CA GLN A 128 -22.38 3.52 3.90
C GLN A 128 -22.70 3.03 5.32
N ARG A 129 -22.55 3.90 6.33
CA ARG A 129 -22.80 3.50 7.71
C ARG A 129 -24.24 3.01 7.90
N GLY A 130 -24.39 1.81 8.43
CA GLY A 130 -25.69 1.14 8.61
C GLY A 130 -26.24 0.48 7.37
N GLU A 131 -25.54 0.55 6.24
CA GLU A 131 -25.92 -0.11 4.99
C GLU A 131 -25.40 -1.56 4.99
N SER A 132 -26.30 -2.50 4.73
CA SER A 132 -25.95 -3.89 4.52
C SER A 132 -25.52 -4.12 3.08
N THR A 133 -24.36 -4.73 2.90
CA THR A 133 -23.85 -5.14 1.59
C THR A 133 -24.20 -6.60 1.32
N PRO A 134 -24.39 -7.02 0.04
CA PRO A 134 -24.66 -8.43 -0.29
C PRO A 134 -23.57 -9.38 0.19
N VAL A 135 -22.32 -8.91 0.21
CA VAL A 135 -21.14 -9.64 0.68
C VAL A 135 -20.42 -8.75 1.69
N SER A 136 -20.02 -9.32 2.81
CA SER A 136 -19.24 -8.61 3.83
C SER A 136 -17.74 -8.78 3.65
N VAL A 137 -17.31 -9.99 3.26
CA VAL A 137 -15.91 -10.32 2.97
C VAL A 137 -15.84 -11.15 1.71
N TYR A 138 -14.97 -10.76 0.81
CA TYR A 138 -14.58 -11.54 -0.36
C TYR A 138 -13.30 -12.33 -0.07
N ARG A 139 -13.13 -13.46 -0.76
CA ARG A 139 -11.90 -14.24 -0.82
C ARG A 139 -11.43 -14.34 -2.26
N ILE A 140 -10.15 -14.08 -2.49
CA ILE A 140 -9.46 -14.41 -3.73
C ILE A 140 -8.56 -15.60 -3.42
N ALA A 141 -8.86 -16.74 -4.00
CA ALA A 141 -8.04 -17.93 -3.86
C ALA A 141 -6.83 -17.90 -4.81
N SER A 142 -5.96 -18.89 -4.71
CA SER A 142 -4.75 -19.01 -5.56
C SER A 142 -5.03 -19.12 -7.07
N ASP A 143 -6.28 -19.44 -7.46
CA ASP A 143 -6.75 -19.41 -8.85
C ASP A 143 -7.06 -17.97 -9.36
N GLY A 144 -6.97 -16.96 -8.48
CA GLY A 144 -7.23 -15.56 -8.79
C GLY A 144 -8.71 -15.19 -8.87
N GLU A 145 -9.64 -16.13 -8.60
CA GLU A 145 -11.08 -15.84 -8.67
C GLU A 145 -11.59 -15.18 -7.38
N LEU A 146 -12.27 -14.05 -7.56
CA LEU A 146 -12.94 -13.33 -6.47
C LEU A 146 -14.29 -14.00 -6.16
N ARG A 147 -14.42 -14.54 -4.93
CA ARG A 147 -15.65 -15.23 -4.49
C ARG A 147 -16.18 -14.61 -3.20
N PRO A 148 -17.52 -14.54 -3.02
CA PRO A 148 -18.12 -14.26 -1.73
C PRO A 148 -17.64 -15.26 -0.67
N PHE A 149 -17.23 -14.75 0.50
CA PHE A 149 -16.77 -15.62 1.59
C PHE A 149 -17.63 -15.47 2.84
N VAL A 150 -17.98 -14.24 3.24
CA VAL A 150 -18.85 -13.95 4.38
C VAL A 150 -19.94 -12.99 3.96
N THR A 151 -21.15 -13.22 4.46
CA THR A 151 -22.31 -12.35 4.30
C THR A 151 -22.89 -11.99 5.66
N GLY A 152 -23.72 -10.95 5.77
CA GLY A 152 -24.50 -10.64 6.98
C GLY A 152 -23.77 -9.85 8.06
N ILE A 153 -22.50 -9.45 7.85
CA ILE A 153 -21.80 -8.51 8.74
C ILE A 153 -21.95 -7.10 8.18
N THR A 154 -22.73 -6.26 8.85
CA THR A 154 -22.91 -4.87 8.43
C THR A 154 -21.65 -4.06 8.66
N ASN A 155 -21.22 -3.31 7.63
CA ASN A 155 -20.03 -2.47 7.68
C ASN A 155 -18.75 -3.17 8.18
N ALA A 156 -18.48 -4.38 7.67
CA ALA A 156 -17.22 -5.08 7.86
C ALA A 156 -16.04 -4.16 7.51
N THR A 157 -15.02 -4.09 8.39
CA THR A 157 -13.94 -3.10 8.26
C THR A 157 -12.56 -3.73 8.41
N GLY A 158 -12.10 -4.03 9.63
CA GLY A 158 -10.80 -4.62 9.90
C GLY A 158 -10.81 -6.13 9.77
N LEU A 159 -9.69 -6.68 9.34
CA LEU A 159 -9.46 -8.12 9.23
C LEU A 159 -8.19 -8.50 9.98
N ALA A 160 -8.21 -9.63 10.67
CA ALA A 160 -7.03 -10.31 11.22
C ALA A 160 -7.22 -11.82 11.15
N LEU A 161 -6.15 -12.57 10.93
CA LEU A 161 -6.15 -14.03 10.93
C LEU A 161 -5.44 -14.54 12.18
N ASP A 162 -5.97 -15.58 12.81
CA ASP A 162 -5.25 -16.32 13.83
C ASP A 162 -4.42 -17.47 13.21
N PRO A 163 -3.49 -18.10 13.97
CA PRO A 163 -2.67 -19.19 13.46
C PRO A 163 -3.46 -20.43 13.05
N GLU A 164 -4.68 -20.58 13.54
CA GLU A 164 -5.59 -21.69 13.23
C GLU A 164 -6.38 -21.46 11.95
N GLY A 165 -6.23 -20.28 11.32
CA GLY A 165 -6.87 -19.90 10.07
C GLY A 165 -8.29 -19.35 10.25
N PHE A 166 -8.69 -18.95 11.46
CA PHE A 166 -9.93 -18.21 11.64
C PHE A 166 -9.71 -16.73 11.31
N LEU A 167 -10.65 -16.17 10.57
CA LEU A 167 -10.64 -14.76 10.22
C LEU A 167 -11.48 -13.97 11.24
N TYR A 168 -10.90 -12.92 11.80
CA TYR A 168 -11.62 -11.98 12.66
C TYR A 168 -12.00 -10.75 11.84
N VAL A 169 -13.25 -10.31 12.00
CA VAL A 169 -13.84 -9.21 11.23
C VAL A 169 -14.47 -8.22 12.20
N SER A 170 -14.02 -6.96 12.17
CA SER A 170 -14.68 -5.89 12.93
C SER A 170 -15.85 -5.29 12.16
N SER A 171 -16.92 -4.93 12.89
CA SER A 171 -18.04 -4.15 12.39
C SER A 171 -17.98 -2.73 12.96
N ARG A 172 -17.83 -1.74 12.09
CA ARG A 172 -17.89 -0.32 12.52
C ARG A 172 -19.30 0.18 12.78
N ASN A 173 -20.32 -0.63 12.49
CA ASN A 173 -21.73 -0.27 12.72
C ASN A 173 -22.10 -0.31 14.20
N ASP A 174 -21.72 -1.38 14.88
CA ASP A 174 -22.14 -1.72 16.24
C ASP A 174 -21.00 -2.06 17.21
N GLY A 175 -19.75 -1.97 16.75
CA GLY A 175 -18.57 -2.24 17.58
C GLY A 175 -18.40 -3.71 17.93
N THR A 176 -18.94 -4.61 17.09
CA THR A 176 -18.79 -6.06 17.26
C THR A 176 -17.57 -6.56 16.49
N VAL A 177 -16.89 -7.56 17.03
CA VAL A 177 -15.91 -8.40 16.34
C VAL A 177 -16.51 -9.78 16.14
N PHE A 178 -16.47 -10.27 14.91
CA PHE A 178 -16.91 -11.61 14.54
C PHE A 178 -15.70 -12.52 14.32
N ARG A 179 -15.80 -13.78 14.74
CA ARG A 179 -14.86 -14.86 14.39
C ARG A 179 -15.48 -15.69 13.29
N VAL A 180 -14.75 -15.85 12.20
CA VAL A 180 -15.18 -16.53 10.97
C VAL A 180 -14.35 -17.79 10.80
N SER A 181 -15.00 -18.94 10.63
CA SER A 181 -14.32 -20.21 10.35
C SER A 181 -13.74 -20.24 8.93
N PRO A 182 -12.81 -21.16 8.64
CA PRO A 182 -12.30 -21.36 7.27
C PRO A 182 -13.38 -21.64 6.20
N ASN A 183 -14.58 -22.05 6.66
CA ASN A 183 -15.74 -22.30 5.78
C ASN A 183 -16.67 -21.07 5.63
N GLY A 184 -16.28 -19.90 6.17
CA GLY A 184 -17.07 -18.66 6.05
C GLY A 184 -18.23 -18.52 7.05
N ILE A 185 -18.38 -19.45 8.02
CA ILE A 185 -19.39 -19.36 9.06
C ILE A 185 -18.89 -18.42 10.15
N HIS A 186 -19.63 -17.36 10.46
CA HIS A 186 -19.26 -16.39 11.47
C HIS A 186 -20.10 -16.51 12.75
N THR A 187 -19.46 -16.19 13.86
CA THR A 187 -20.09 -16.06 15.19
C THR A 187 -19.57 -14.79 15.86
N GLN A 188 -20.40 -14.19 16.71
CA GLN A 188 -19.96 -13.05 17.52
C GLN A 188 -18.85 -13.49 18.46
N PHE A 189 -17.73 -12.75 18.44
CA PHE A 189 -16.57 -13.00 19.29
C PHE A 189 -16.54 -12.05 20.48
N ALA A 190 -16.70 -10.73 20.23
CA ALA A 190 -16.73 -9.69 21.26
C ALA A 190 -17.60 -8.51 20.77
N GLU A 191 -18.07 -7.67 21.68
CA GLU A 191 -18.90 -6.49 21.39
C GLU A 191 -18.57 -5.32 22.32
N GLY A 192 -19.14 -4.16 22.05
CA GLY A 192 -19.02 -2.98 22.93
C GLY A 192 -17.82 -2.08 22.63
N MET A 193 -17.14 -2.25 21.49
CA MET A 193 -15.94 -1.49 21.14
C MET A 193 -16.22 -0.23 20.29
N GLY A 194 -17.37 0.41 20.51
CA GLY A 194 -17.70 1.69 19.85
C GLY A 194 -17.77 1.57 18.33
N VAL A 195 -16.86 2.22 17.60
CA VAL A 195 -16.71 2.13 16.13
C VAL A 195 -15.46 1.30 15.84
N ALA A 196 -15.59 -0.04 15.99
CA ALA A 196 -14.48 -0.96 15.78
C ALA A 196 -13.96 -0.92 14.33
N THR A 197 -12.65 -0.77 14.20
CA THR A 197 -11.99 -0.64 12.88
C THR A 197 -10.84 -1.62 12.73
N GLY A 198 -9.57 -1.21 12.83
CA GLY A 198 -8.43 -2.10 12.65
C GLY A 198 -8.32 -3.20 13.70
N LEU A 199 -7.81 -4.34 13.28
CA LEU A 199 -7.57 -5.52 14.10
C LEU A 199 -6.11 -5.97 13.97
N ALA A 200 -5.50 -6.46 15.06
CA ALA A 200 -4.21 -7.14 15.02
C ALA A 200 -4.05 -8.08 16.22
N PHE A 201 -3.34 -9.18 16.05
CA PHE A 201 -2.95 -10.09 17.13
C PHE A 201 -1.53 -9.81 17.60
N ASP A 202 -1.28 -9.93 18.90
CA ASP A 202 0.07 -10.02 19.46
C ASP A 202 0.57 -11.48 19.47
N SER A 203 1.83 -11.69 19.90
CA SER A 203 2.44 -13.03 19.97
C SER A 203 1.78 -13.95 21.02
N ALA A 204 1.06 -13.40 21.99
CA ALA A 204 0.31 -14.12 23.00
C ALA A 204 -1.16 -14.40 22.61
N GLN A 205 -1.52 -14.14 21.33
CA GLN A 205 -2.87 -14.31 20.78
C GLN A 205 -3.93 -13.43 21.44
N ASN A 206 -3.55 -12.28 22.00
CA ASN A 206 -4.53 -11.26 22.33
C ASN A 206 -4.92 -10.49 21.06
N LEU A 207 -6.21 -10.24 20.88
CA LEU A 207 -6.70 -9.44 19.75
C LEU A 207 -6.81 -7.97 20.18
N TYR A 208 -6.23 -7.08 19.37
CA TYR A 208 -6.35 -5.65 19.58
C TYR A 208 -7.31 -5.04 18.57
N VAL A 209 -8.14 -4.12 19.05
CA VAL A 209 -9.21 -3.47 18.27
C VAL A 209 -9.09 -1.97 18.40
N GLY A 210 -8.95 -1.27 17.29
CA GLY A 210 -8.96 0.19 17.25
C GLY A 210 -10.38 0.72 17.15
N ASP A 211 -10.80 1.57 18.10
CA ASP A 211 -12.04 2.35 18.03
C ASP A 211 -11.74 3.78 17.57
N ARG A 212 -12.54 4.30 16.64
CA ARG A 212 -12.40 5.65 16.10
C ARG A 212 -12.39 6.76 17.15
N SER A 213 -12.97 6.54 18.34
CA SER A 213 -12.95 7.51 19.43
C SER A 213 -11.57 7.74 20.04
N GLY A 214 -10.59 6.89 19.69
CA GLY A 214 -9.21 6.96 20.19
C GLY A 214 -8.85 5.80 21.13
N THR A 215 -9.77 4.91 21.45
CA THR A 215 -9.50 3.77 22.32
C THR A 215 -8.91 2.61 21.54
N ILE A 216 -7.84 2.02 22.04
CA ILE A 216 -7.34 0.73 21.60
C ILE A 216 -7.73 -0.28 22.69
N PHE A 217 -8.58 -1.23 22.31
CA PHE A 217 -8.97 -2.33 23.19
C PHE A 217 -8.04 -3.53 23.02
N LYS A 218 -7.84 -4.28 24.09
CA LYS A 218 -7.19 -5.59 24.10
C LYS A 218 -8.21 -6.63 24.55
N ILE A 219 -8.36 -7.68 23.77
CA ILE A 219 -9.22 -8.83 24.06
C ILE A 219 -8.31 -10.03 24.28
N ALA A 220 -8.31 -10.54 25.52
CA ALA A 220 -7.53 -11.73 25.86
C ALA A 220 -8.13 -13.01 25.25
N PRO A 221 -7.39 -14.13 25.16
CA PRO A 221 -7.91 -15.40 24.66
C PRO A 221 -9.15 -15.93 25.41
N ASP A 222 -9.30 -15.59 26.69
CA ASP A 222 -10.48 -15.88 27.50
C ASP A 222 -11.66 -14.91 27.28
N ARG A 223 -11.52 -13.98 26.31
CA ARG A 223 -12.47 -12.94 25.90
C ARG A 223 -12.65 -11.80 26.91
N GLN A 224 -11.79 -11.65 27.90
CA GLN A 224 -11.80 -10.45 28.72
C GLN A 224 -11.35 -9.25 27.91
N ILE A 225 -12.06 -8.12 28.04
CA ILE A 225 -11.83 -6.89 27.27
C ILE A 225 -11.22 -5.83 28.20
N PHE A 226 -10.11 -5.24 27.79
CA PHE A 226 -9.40 -4.19 28.51
C PHE A 226 -9.20 -2.96 27.61
N VAL A 227 -9.20 -1.78 28.20
CA VAL A 227 -8.62 -0.59 27.53
C VAL A 227 -7.11 -0.72 27.61
N PHE A 228 -6.46 -0.80 26.46
CA PHE A 228 -5.02 -0.95 26.36
C PHE A 228 -4.30 0.40 26.25
N ALA A 229 -4.81 1.28 25.39
CA ALA A 229 -4.25 2.62 25.20
C ALA A 229 -5.34 3.60 24.76
N THR A 230 -5.04 4.90 24.88
CA THR A 230 -5.90 5.97 24.37
C THR A 230 -5.06 6.91 23.51
N LEU A 231 -5.54 7.19 22.31
CA LEU A 231 -4.92 8.05 21.30
C LEU A 231 -5.85 9.21 20.93
N GLU A 232 -5.38 10.12 20.07
CA GLU A 232 -6.21 11.13 19.45
C GLU A 232 -7.28 10.48 18.54
N PRO A 233 -8.56 10.89 18.59
CA PRO A 233 -9.60 10.31 17.74
C PRO A 233 -9.29 10.37 16.25
N SER A 234 -9.59 9.30 15.53
CA SER A 234 -9.42 9.23 14.08
C SER A 234 -10.68 9.69 13.34
N VAL A 235 -10.51 10.41 12.23
CA VAL A 235 -11.62 10.79 11.34
C VAL A 235 -12.03 9.65 10.39
N ALA A 236 -11.23 8.57 10.33
CA ALA A 236 -11.51 7.38 9.53
C ALA A 236 -11.27 6.11 10.36
N ALA A 237 -10.74 5.04 9.78
CA ALA A 237 -10.35 3.84 10.51
C ALA A 237 -8.98 4.02 11.18
N TYR A 238 -8.77 3.39 12.33
CA TYR A 238 -7.45 3.01 12.79
C TYR A 238 -7.00 1.74 12.07
N HIS A 239 -5.70 1.65 11.84
CA HIS A 239 -5.07 0.45 11.33
C HIS A 239 -3.95 0.05 12.30
N LEU A 240 -3.81 -1.25 12.52
CA LEU A 240 -2.98 -1.83 13.54
C LEU A 240 -2.04 -2.88 12.93
N ALA A 241 -0.79 -2.92 13.37
CA ALA A 241 0.13 -4.03 13.10
C ALA A 241 1.17 -4.15 14.22
N PHE A 242 1.55 -5.37 14.54
CA PHE A 242 2.62 -5.67 15.50
C PHE A 242 3.95 -5.94 14.81
N ASP A 243 5.05 -5.60 15.48
CA ASP A 243 6.37 -6.12 15.18
C ASP A 243 6.69 -7.37 16.03
N ARG A 244 7.90 -7.91 15.87
CA ARG A 244 8.36 -9.12 16.60
C ARG A 244 8.53 -8.91 18.10
N GLU A 245 8.72 -7.70 18.52
CA GLU A 245 8.89 -7.28 19.90
C GLU A 245 7.55 -6.98 20.60
N ASP A 246 6.42 -7.26 19.93
CA ASP A 246 5.06 -6.90 20.36
C ASP A 246 4.89 -5.37 20.56
N THR A 247 5.58 -4.56 19.77
CA THR A 247 5.25 -3.15 19.65
C THR A 247 4.07 -3.00 18.70
N LEU A 248 3.00 -2.39 19.16
CA LEU A 248 1.82 -2.10 18.34
C LEU A 248 2.01 -0.78 17.62
N TYR A 249 2.08 -0.82 16.30
CA TYR A 249 2.00 0.38 15.46
C TYR A 249 0.56 0.69 15.10
N VAL A 250 0.19 1.96 15.26
CA VAL A 250 -1.18 2.45 14.99
C VAL A 250 -1.11 3.65 14.05
N SER A 251 -1.84 3.58 12.97
CA SER A 251 -2.07 4.70 12.06
C SER A 251 -3.55 5.01 11.95
N GLY A 252 -3.87 6.25 11.67
CA GLY A 252 -5.23 6.70 11.41
C GLY A 252 -5.22 8.21 11.12
N PRO A 253 -5.94 8.65 10.09
CA PRO A 253 -5.98 10.09 9.79
C PRO A 253 -6.76 10.84 10.87
N THR A 254 -6.23 11.99 11.27
CA THR A 254 -6.87 12.93 12.18
C THR A 254 -7.37 14.17 11.43
N THR A 255 -7.74 15.23 12.12
CA THR A 255 -8.02 16.53 11.51
C THR A 255 -6.74 17.30 11.17
N SER A 256 -5.58 16.79 11.56
CA SER A 256 -4.26 17.36 11.27
C SER A 256 -3.88 17.17 9.80
N SER A 257 -3.03 18.06 9.30
CA SER A 257 -2.37 17.89 7.99
C SER A 257 -1.08 17.10 8.07
N TYR A 258 -0.59 16.80 9.28
CA TYR A 258 0.67 16.09 9.56
C TYR A 258 0.41 14.97 10.56
N ASP A 259 -0.28 13.95 10.07
CA ASP A 259 -0.64 12.79 10.87
C ASP A 259 0.60 11.98 11.32
N CYS A 260 0.40 11.25 12.41
CA CYS A 260 1.43 10.42 13.02
C CYS A 260 1.14 8.93 12.80
N VAL A 261 2.22 8.14 12.92
CA VAL A 261 2.14 6.75 13.34
C VAL A 261 2.57 6.69 14.80
N TYR A 262 1.76 6.04 15.62
CA TYR A 262 2.08 5.77 17.02
C TYR A 262 2.72 4.40 17.16
N ALA A 263 3.65 4.25 18.11
CA ALA A 263 4.13 2.97 18.62
C ALA A 263 3.70 2.84 20.08
N ILE A 264 3.10 1.72 20.43
CA ILE A 264 2.60 1.42 21.77
C ILE A 264 3.34 0.17 22.26
N ASP A 265 3.99 0.28 23.41
CA ASP A 265 4.71 -0.84 24.02
C ASP A 265 3.74 -1.85 24.68
N ARG A 266 4.30 -2.96 25.19
CA ARG A 266 3.54 -4.04 25.84
C ARG A 266 2.75 -3.59 27.07
N ASP A 267 3.15 -2.47 27.68
CA ASP A 267 2.51 -1.90 28.88
C ASP A 267 1.41 -0.88 28.52
N GLY A 268 1.19 -0.60 27.22
CA GLY A 268 0.21 0.36 26.72
C GLY A 268 0.72 1.79 26.65
N ASN A 269 2.02 2.05 26.86
CA ASN A 269 2.57 3.39 26.76
C ASN A 269 2.74 3.76 25.29
N SER A 270 2.06 4.83 24.85
CA SER A 270 2.11 5.31 23.48
C SER A 270 3.18 6.39 23.28
N ARG A 271 3.86 6.35 22.14
CA ARG A 271 4.76 7.41 21.66
C ARG A 271 4.55 7.66 20.17
N VAL A 272 4.85 8.85 19.72
CA VAL A 272 4.92 9.13 18.29
C VAL A 272 6.16 8.41 17.73
N PHE A 273 5.93 7.47 16.81
CA PHE A 273 7.00 6.79 16.09
C PHE A 273 7.46 7.62 14.89
N TYR A 274 6.53 8.10 14.07
CA TYR A 274 6.82 8.95 12.92
C TYR A 274 5.74 10.03 12.75
N ARG A 275 6.14 11.23 12.33
CA ARG A 275 5.24 12.35 12.04
C ARG A 275 5.54 12.92 10.66
N GLY A 276 4.51 13.37 9.95
CA GLY A 276 4.66 14.05 8.66
C GLY A 276 4.09 13.26 7.49
N LEU A 277 3.26 12.26 7.75
CA LEU A 277 2.44 11.59 6.74
C LEU A 277 1.15 12.37 6.49
N GLY A 278 0.70 12.39 5.25
CA GLY A 278 -0.64 12.89 4.91
C GLY A 278 -1.61 11.72 4.81
N ARG A 279 -2.66 11.73 5.67
CA ARG A 279 -3.72 10.73 5.72
C ARG A 279 -3.18 9.28 5.73
N PRO A 280 -2.40 8.89 6.74
CA PRO A 280 -1.95 7.52 6.87
C PRO A 280 -3.16 6.60 7.07
N GLN A 281 -3.13 5.47 6.37
CA GLN A 281 -4.16 4.44 6.42
C GLN A 281 -3.53 3.10 6.73
N GLY A 282 -3.85 2.04 5.98
CA GLY A 282 -3.34 0.71 6.19
C GLY A 282 -1.84 0.64 6.36
N LEU A 283 -1.38 -0.22 7.26
CA LEU A 283 0.03 -0.44 7.55
C LEU A 283 0.34 -1.92 7.76
N ALA A 284 1.59 -2.29 7.50
CA ALA A 284 2.13 -3.62 7.74
C ALA A 284 3.62 -3.52 8.10
N VAL A 285 4.15 -4.54 8.77
CA VAL A 285 5.56 -4.61 9.20
C VAL A 285 6.25 -5.75 8.45
N ASP A 286 7.50 -5.56 8.01
CA ASP A 286 8.31 -6.62 7.44
C ASP A 286 9.16 -7.33 8.53
N ILE A 287 9.78 -8.46 8.16
CA ILE A 287 10.61 -9.24 9.10
C ILE A 287 11.86 -8.50 9.60
N ALA A 288 12.27 -7.43 8.92
CA ALA A 288 13.37 -6.56 9.34
C ALA A 288 12.90 -5.42 10.26
N GLY A 289 11.60 -5.36 10.61
CA GLY A 289 11.01 -4.32 11.44
C GLY A 289 10.72 -3.01 10.70
N ASN A 290 10.82 -2.96 9.38
CA ASN A 290 10.39 -1.77 8.65
C ASN A 290 8.87 -1.71 8.59
N LEU A 291 8.33 -0.52 8.83
CA LEU A 291 6.92 -0.24 8.72
C LEU A 291 6.60 0.28 7.30
N TYR A 292 5.55 -0.26 6.69
CA TYR A 292 5.00 0.18 5.41
C TYR A 292 3.62 0.78 5.63
N VAL A 293 3.40 2.01 5.18
CA VAL A 293 2.16 2.77 5.44
C VAL A 293 1.61 3.31 4.14
N ALA A 294 0.33 3.05 3.88
CA ALA A 294 -0.40 3.71 2.79
C ALA A 294 -0.64 5.17 3.15
N ALA A 295 0.05 6.11 2.51
CA ALA A 295 0.02 7.52 2.89
C ALA A 295 0.50 8.45 1.77
N SER A 296 0.34 9.75 1.98
CA SER A 296 1.08 10.78 1.25
C SER A 296 2.32 11.20 2.02
N TRP A 297 3.42 11.36 1.30
CA TRP A 297 4.68 11.84 1.85
C TRP A 297 5.37 12.79 0.86
N HIS A 298 5.69 14.02 1.31
CA HIS A 298 6.28 15.08 0.46
C HIS A 298 5.51 15.29 -0.87
N GLY A 299 4.18 15.28 -0.80
CA GLY A 299 3.30 15.48 -1.96
C GLY A 299 3.21 14.27 -2.90
N ARG A 300 3.83 13.14 -2.59
CA ARG A 300 3.74 11.89 -3.33
C ARG A 300 2.79 10.94 -2.59
N ARG A 301 2.00 10.17 -3.34
CA ARG A 301 1.07 9.17 -2.80
C ARG A 301 1.59 7.77 -3.07
N GLY A 302 1.44 6.88 -2.09
CA GLY A 302 1.88 5.50 -2.24
C GLY A 302 2.03 4.75 -0.93
N ILE A 303 2.92 3.78 -0.92
CA ILE A 303 3.39 3.10 0.30
C ILE A 303 4.70 3.75 0.73
N VAL A 304 4.71 4.28 1.93
CA VAL A 304 5.90 4.84 2.59
C VAL A 304 6.50 3.77 3.49
N ARG A 305 7.74 3.39 3.24
CA ARG A 305 8.53 2.55 4.13
C ARG A 305 9.24 3.41 5.15
N ILE A 306 9.17 3.05 6.43
CA ILE A 306 9.85 3.72 7.53
C ILE A 306 10.70 2.67 8.26
N THR A 307 12.00 2.91 8.35
CA THR A 307 12.91 1.99 9.07
C THR A 307 12.66 2.04 10.58
N PRO A 308 13.15 1.05 11.38
CA PRO A 308 13.09 1.12 12.85
C PRO A 308 13.76 2.37 13.43
N ALA A 309 14.72 2.96 12.71
CA ALA A 309 15.34 4.24 13.07
C ALA A 309 14.49 5.47 12.75
N GLY A 310 13.31 5.30 12.14
CA GLY A 310 12.41 6.39 11.75
C GLY A 310 12.79 7.06 10.42
N GLU A 311 13.58 6.42 9.55
CA GLU A 311 13.97 6.96 8.25
C GLU A 311 12.96 6.59 7.18
N PRO A 312 12.25 7.57 6.57
CA PRO A 312 11.22 7.29 5.57
C PRO A 312 11.78 7.21 4.16
N SER A 313 11.14 6.40 3.33
CA SER A 313 11.35 6.34 1.88
C SER A 313 10.07 5.92 1.18
N MET A 314 9.87 6.35 -0.08
CA MET A 314 8.75 5.85 -0.88
C MET A 314 9.10 4.46 -1.42
N ALA A 315 8.34 3.45 -1.06
CA ALA A 315 8.52 2.07 -1.51
C ALA A 315 7.74 1.79 -2.80
N VAL A 316 6.48 2.24 -2.88
CA VAL A 316 5.61 2.05 -4.04
C VAL A 316 4.90 3.36 -4.35
N ALA A 317 4.89 3.80 -5.60
CA ALA A 317 4.10 4.95 -6.03
C ALA A 317 2.70 4.50 -6.46
N GLY A 318 1.66 5.21 -6.00
CA GLY A 318 0.28 4.92 -6.39
C GLY A 318 -0.70 5.80 -5.63
N SER A 319 -1.82 6.13 -6.24
CA SER A 319 -2.89 6.90 -5.61
C SER A 319 -4.03 5.99 -5.15
N GLY A 320 -4.81 6.46 -4.18
CA GLY A 320 -6.00 5.75 -3.72
C GLY A 320 -5.73 4.53 -2.82
N LEU A 321 -4.48 4.26 -2.45
CA LEU A 321 -4.13 3.17 -1.55
C LEU A 321 -4.76 3.39 -0.17
N VAL A 322 -5.45 2.37 0.33
CA VAL A 322 -6.12 2.33 1.63
C VAL A 322 -5.55 1.24 2.54
N GLY A 323 -4.89 0.24 1.96
CA GLY A 323 -4.33 -0.87 2.73
C GLY A 323 -3.29 -1.67 1.98
N LEU A 324 -2.57 -2.51 2.72
CA LEU A 324 -1.63 -3.47 2.19
C LEU A 324 -1.54 -4.69 3.13
N ALA A 325 -1.13 -5.81 2.57
CA ALA A 325 -0.74 -7.00 3.32
C ALA A 325 0.42 -7.69 2.60
N PHE A 326 1.37 -8.21 3.35
CA PHE A 326 2.40 -9.08 2.79
C PHE A 326 1.84 -10.48 2.55
N ALA A 327 2.21 -11.07 1.44
CA ALA A 327 1.86 -12.43 1.06
C ALA A 327 3.10 -13.34 1.10
N PRO A 328 2.92 -14.66 1.15
CA PRO A 328 4.03 -15.60 1.06
C PRO A 328 4.89 -15.36 -0.19
N GLY A 329 6.21 -15.60 -0.08
CA GLY A 329 7.13 -15.47 -1.21
C GLY A 329 7.67 -14.05 -1.46
N GLY A 330 7.40 -13.10 -0.59
CA GLY A 330 7.90 -11.72 -0.73
C GLY A 330 7.01 -10.82 -1.58
N ASP A 331 5.78 -11.24 -1.82
CA ASP A 331 4.77 -10.47 -2.52
C ASP A 331 4.01 -9.54 -1.58
N VAL A 332 3.44 -8.48 -2.13
CA VAL A 332 2.55 -7.58 -1.40
C VAL A 332 1.23 -7.41 -2.13
N ILE A 333 0.15 -7.52 -1.38
CA ILE A 333 -1.19 -7.19 -1.85
C ILE A 333 -1.47 -5.75 -1.48
N LEU A 334 -1.83 -4.95 -2.47
CA LEU A 334 -2.13 -3.54 -2.32
C LEU A 334 -3.61 -3.31 -2.59
N ALA A 335 -4.28 -2.64 -1.67
CA ALA A 335 -5.70 -2.33 -1.78
C ALA A 335 -5.91 -0.83 -2.02
N THR A 336 -6.68 -0.50 -3.04
CA THR A 336 -7.31 0.81 -3.22
C THR A 336 -8.79 0.71 -2.85
N ASN A 337 -9.50 1.82 -2.83
CA ASN A 337 -10.94 1.83 -2.60
C ASN A 337 -11.76 1.19 -3.75
N THR A 338 -11.17 0.88 -4.90
CA THR A 338 -11.87 0.35 -6.07
C THR A 338 -11.26 -0.92 -6.65
N ALA A 339 -10.02 -1.26 -6.27
CA ALA A 339 -9.28 -2.37 -6.87
C ALA A 339 -8.23 -2.95 -5.93
N MET A 340 -7.83 -4.17 -6.20
CA MET A 340 -6.71 -4.84 -5.55
C MET A 340 -5.61 -5.16 -6.56
N TYR A 341 -4.39 -5.11 -6.09
CA TYR A 341 -3.19 -5.33 -6.91
C TYR A 341 -2.23 -6.28 -6.20
N HIS A 342 -1.51 -7.05 -6.99
CA HIS A 342 -0.41 -7.90 -6.58
C HIS A 342 0.90 -7.30 -7.08
N LEU A 343 1.93 -7.28 -6.24
CA LEU A 343 3.25 -6.76 -6.57
C LEU A 343 4.34 -7.65 -5.98
N ALA A 344 5.22 -8.18 -6.82
CA ALA A 344 6.40 -8.95 -6.41
C ALA A 344 7.49 -7.99 -5.90
N LEU A 345 7.31 -7.49 -4.67
CA LEU A 345 8.19 -6.48 -4.07
C LEU A 345 9.49 -7.09 -3.55
N GLY A 346 9.52 -8.41 -3.29
CA GLY A 346 10.66 -9.11 -2.73
C GLY A 346 10.91 -8.80 -1.26
N VAL A 347 9.85 -8.46 -0.52
CA VAL A 347 9.90 -8.13 0.92
C VAL A 347 9.11 -9.16 1.70
N GLU A 348 9.78 -9.82 2.63
CA GLU A 348 9.13 -10.78 3.50
C GLU A 348 8.45 -10.07 4.67
N GLY A 349 7.12 -10.19 4.74
CA GLY A 349 6.32 -9.57 5.79
C GLY A 349 6.36 -10.33 7.10
N MET A 350 6.06 -9.62 8.20
CA MET A 350 5.68 -10.26 9.45
C MET A 350 4.39 -11.06 9.20
N ARG A 351 4.41 -12.32 9.58
CA ARG A 351 3.20 -13.14 9.61
C ARG A 351 2.41 -12.78 10.87
N SER A 352 1.09 -12.75 10.77
CA SER A 352 0.25 -12.79 11.97
C SER A 352 0.60 -14.08 12.73
N PHE A 353 0.80 -13.94 14.02
CA PHE A 353 1.25 -15.04 14.89
C PHE A 353 0.18 -16.09 15.07
#